data_30c1082d59a9523500193a3b458ddcb0
#
_entry.id   30c1082d59a9523500193a3b458ddcb0
#
_cell.length_a   1.000
_cell.length_b   1.000
_cell.length_c   1.000
_cell.angle_alpha   90.00
_cell.angle_beta   90.00
_cell.angle_gamma   90.00
#
_symmetry.space_group_name_H-M   'P 1'
#
loop_
_entity.id
_entity.type
_entity.pdbx_description
1 polymer ?
#
loop_
_entity_poly.entity_id
_entity_poly.type
_entity_poly.pdbx_seq_one_letter_code
_entity_poly.pdbx_strand_id
1 'polypeptide(L)'
;MTDTASDPVASTADQRFAGQMQQVAVAADVLRGHQLEWQQLFGGLAHVTYAVATDAGERYVVKFLTQEMDDFGLMIPIDDLIANTVAAGESGVGARVVQALPDIPALVLEYIDGRTLDTPDLARADYIPRIGRAIRDLHAKAPPMRNATVIWKFLEDYLVLIEKHSLTCPPGILDWLPTVRRIQTALAVNKLQPVPSNNDLLAKNIMDDGRIRIIDYDFSGMNDPMFDVGDLAMEGDYDPGQIRVACTAYFGEHNPVQFARASLFGIAAQYTWSLLFVGMDALLTDSPAEGFDYWQEASSRWDWTRAKLEDPSLESLIAAAGTGL
;
A
#
# COMPACT_ATOMS: atom_id res chain seq x y z
N MET A 1 -22.77 -44.01 17.17
CA MET A 1 -23.00 -42.57 16.99
C MET A 1 -21.84 -42.07 16.21
N THR A 2 -22.00 -41.93 14.90
CA THR A 2 -20.97 -41.46 13.94
C THR A 2 -21.01 -39.94 13.96
N ASP A 3 -19.94 -39.40 14.47
CA ASP A 3 -19.66 -37.96 14.44
C ASP A 3 -19.37 -37.57 12.99
N THR A 4 -20.31 -36.95 12.30
CA THR A 4 -20.10 -36.37 10.98
C THR A 4 -19.43 -35.04 11.18
N ALA A 5 -18.08 -34.99 11.02
CA ALA A 5 -17.36 -33.75 10.82
C ALA A 5 -18.00 -33.02 9.63
N SER A 6 -18.64 -31.88 9.89
CA SER A 6 -19.12 -31.00 8.85
C SER A 6 -17.90 -30.44 8.09
N ASP A 7 -17.85 -30.71 6.78
CA ASP A 7 -16.91 -30.04 5.89
C ASP A 7 -17.01 -28.53 6.12
N PRO A 8 -15.87 -27.81 6.19
CA PRO A 8 -15.91 -26.37 6.30
C PRO A 8 -16.64 -25.82 5.07
N VAL A 9 -17.67 -25.03 5.29
CA VAL A 9 -18.39 -24.34 4.21
C VAL A 9 -17.39 -23.42 3.51
N ALA A 10 -17.12 -23.68 2.22
CA ALA A 10 -16.26 -22.83 1.40
C ALA A 10 -16.73 -21.39 1.50
N SER A 11 -15.80 -20.44 1.66
CA SER A 11 -16.11 -19.01 1.71
C SER A 11 -16.75 -18.56 0.39
N THR A 12 -17.48 -17.46 0.40
CA THR A 12 -18.05 -16.87 -0.83
C THR A 12 -16.95 -16.51 -1.83
N ALA A 13 -15.77 -16.10 -1.34
CA ALA A 13 -14.59 -15.85 -2.15
C ALA A 13 -14.07 -17.14 -2.81
N ASP A 14 -14.02 -18.26 -2.10
CA ASP A 14 -13.59 -19.55 -2.67
C ASP A 14 -14.49 -19.97 -3.85
N GLN A 15 -15.79 -19.76 -3.75
CA GLN A 15 -16.73 -20.06 -4.84
C GLN A 15 -16.53 -19.12 -6.04
N ARG A 16 -16.26 -17.83 -5.81
CA ARG A 16 -16.02 -16.83 -6.85
C ARG A 16 -14.74 -17.12 -7.64
N PHE A 17 -13.67 -17.52 -6.94
CA PHE A 17 -12.35 -17.74 -7.55
C PHE A 17 -12.06 -19.21 -7.91
N ALA A 18 -12.96 -20.16 -7.65
CA ALA A 18 -12.75 -21.59 -7.88
C ALA A 18 -12.26 -21.92 -9.31
N GLY A 19 -12.83 -21.26 -10.32
CA GLY A 19 -12.40 -21.43 -11.71
C GLY A 19 -10.98 -20.93 -11.97
N GLN A 20 -10.63 -19.76 -11.41
CA GLN A 20 -9.29 -19.19 -11.56
C GLN A 20 -8.25 -20.00 -10.76
N MET A 21 -8.59 -20.51 -9.57
CA MET A 21 -7.73 -21.42 -8.79
C MET A 21 -7.34 -22.65 -9.61
N GLN A 22 -8.30 -23.26 -10.34
CA GLN A 22 -8.02 -24.37 -11.24
C GLN A 22 -7.10 -23.98 -12.41
N GLN A 23 -7.34 -22.81 -13.01
CA GLN A 23 -6.50 -22.30 -14.09
C GLN A 23 -5.06 -22.05 -13.61
N VAL A 24 -4.89 -21.42 -12.44
CA VAL A 24 -3.57 -21.17 -11.83
C VAL A 24 -2.88 -22.48 -11.49
N ALA A 25 -3.59 -23.48 -10.92
CA ALA A 25 -3.03 -24.80 -10.59
C ALA A 25 -2.45 -25.53 -11.82
N VAL A 26 -3.00 -25.27 -13.01
CA VAL A 26 -2.50 -25.86 -14.27
C VAL A 26 -1.42 -25.00 -14.91
N ALA A 27 -1.56 -23.66 -14.86
CA ALA A 27 -0.69 -22.72 -15.57
C ALA A 27 0.63 -22.45 -14.82
N ALA A 28 0.60 -22.47 -13.48
CA ALA A 28 1.79 -22.23 -12.67
C ALA A 28 2.68 -23.49 -12.61
N ASP A 29 3.93 -23.36 -13.09
CA ASP A 29 4.86 -24.50 -13.18
C ASP A 29 5.12 -25.15 -11.82
N VAL A 30 5.19 -24.33 -10.75
CA VAL A 30 5.46 -24.80 -9.38
C VAL A 30 4.25 -25.43 -8.69
N LEU A 31 3.05 -25.31 -9.26
CA LEU A 31 1.83 -25.89 -8.71
C LEU A 31 1.33 -27.08 -9.54
N ARG A 32 1.77 -27.16 -10.80
CA ARG A 32 1.26 -28.13 -11.77
C ARG A 32 1.54 -29.55 -11.34
N GLY A 33 0.48 -30.36 -11.28
CA GLY A 33 0.55 -31.80 -10.97
C GLY A 33 0.61 -32.11 -9.46
N HIS A 34 0.61 -31.12 -8.61
CA HIS A 34 0.53 -31.28 -7.16
C HIS A 34 -0.92 -31.33 -6.66
N GLN A 35 -1.14 -31.98 -5.54
CA GLN A 35 -2.33 -31.76 -4.72
C GLN A 35 -2.10 -30.47 -3.95
N LEU A 36 -3.08 -29.55 -4.02
CA LEU A 36 -2.96 -28.19 -3.49
C LEU A 36 -3.94 -27.97 -2.36
N GLU A 37 -3.45 -27.43 -1.26
CA GLU A 37 -4.27 -26.92 -0.16
C GLU A 37 -4.26 -25.38 -0.23
N TRP A 38 -5.45 -24.77 -0.33
CA TRP A 38 -5.64 -23.34 -0.45
C TRP A 38 -6.20 -22.78 0.84
N GLN A 39 -5.57 -21.75 1.37
CA GLN A 39 -6.03 -21.02 2.55
C GLN A 39 -6.11 -19.54 2.20
N GLN A 40 -7.31 -18.96 2.26
CA GLN A 40 -7.49 -17.52 2.02
C GLN A 40 -6.74 -16.72 3.10
N LEU A 41 -6.00 -15.70 2.63
CA LEU A 41 -5.37 -14.69 3.48
C LEU A 41 -6.23 -13.44 3.46
N PHE A 42 -6.73 -13.05 4.65
CA PHE A 42 -7.61 -11.89 4.80
C PHE A 42 -6.81 -10.61 5.01
N GLY A 43 -7.40 -9.45 4.67
CA GLY A 43 -6.82 -8.12 4.91
C GLY A 43 -6.53 -7.32 3.65
N GLY A 44 -6.62 -7.90 2.45
CA GLY A 44 -6.60 -7.16 1.20
C GLY A 44 -7.91 -6.39 0.98
N LEU A 45 -7.84 -5.13 0.54
CA LEU A 45 -9.02 -4.29 0.25
C LEU A 45 -9.45 -4.36 -1.22
N ALA A 46 -8.52 -4.74 -2.09
CA ALA A 46 -8.69 -4.69 -3.53
C ALA A 46 -8.60 -6.05 -4.21
N HIS A 47 -7.71 -6.91 -3.75
CA HIS A 47 -7.37 -8.18 -4.38
C HIS A 47 -7.54 -9.34 -3.41
N VAL A 48 -7.72 -10.56 -3.95
CA VAL A 48 -7.89 -11.76 -3.13
C VAL A 48 -6.61 -12.58 -3.15
N THR A 49 -6.15 -12.96 -1.98
CA THR A 49 -4.88 -13.64 -1.78
C THR A 49 -5.05 -14.96 -1.05
N TYR A 50 -4.34 -15.99 -1.50
CA TYR A 50 -4.32 -17.31 -0.87
C TYR A 50 -2.89 -17.75 -0.57
N ALA A 51 -2.68 -18.35 0.60
CA ALA A 51 -1.55 -19.24 0.82
C ALA A 51 -1.87 -20.59 0.16
N VAL A 52 -0.89 -21.17 -0.53
CA VAL A 52 -1.03 -22.44 -1.23
C VAL A 52 0.08 -23.37 -0.79
N ALA A 53 -0.29 -24.53 -0.24
CA ALA A 53 0.65 -25.60 0.09
C ALA A 53 0.53 -26.75 -0.92
N THR A 54 1.68 -27.30 -1.33
CA THR A 54 1.76 -28.50 -2.19
C THR A 54 1.91 -29.76 -1.34
N ASP A 55 1.53 -30.89 -1.88
CA ASP A 55 1.77 -32.20 -1.27
C ASP A 55 3.27 -32.55 -1.13
N ALA A 56 4.15 -31.81 -1.80
CA ALA A 56 5.62 -31.86 -1.60
C ALA A 56 6.09 -31.01 -0.40
N GLY A 57 5.20 -30.29 0.27
CA GLY A 57 5.52 -29.45 1.42
C GLY A 57 6.04 -28.04 1.06
N GLU A 58 5.98 -27.65 -0.20
CA GLU A 58 6.33 -26.30 -0.63
C GLU A 58 5.14 -25.35 -0.39
N ARG A 59 5.44 -24.06 -0.12
CA ARG A 59 4.42 -23.04 0.12
C ARG A 59 4.62 -21.83 -0.79
N TYR A 60 3.51 -21.32 -1.30
CA TYR A 60 3.45 -20.14 -2.17
C TYR A 60 2.31 -19.21 -1.73
N VAL A 61 2.31 -18.00 -2.26
CA VAL A 61 1.16 -17.09 -2.18
C VAL A 61 0.65 -16.86 -3.60
N VAL A 62 -0.66 -16.99 -3.79
CA VAL A 62 -1.32 -16.64 -5.04
C VAL A 62 -2.21 -15.41 -4.80
N LYS A 63 -1.92 -14.31 -5.51
CA LYS A 63 -2.71 -13.08 -5.50
C LYS A 63 -3.49 -13.00 -6.80
N PHE A 64 -4.83 -13.04 -6.71
CA PHE A 64 -5.75 -12.80 -7.83
C PHE A 64 -6.01 -11.31 -7.94
N LEU A 65 -5.81 -10.75 -9.12
CA LEU A 65 -5.94 -9.33 -9.40
C LEU A 65 -7.36 -9.06 -9.93
N THR A 66 -8.13 -8.24 -9.22
CA THR A 66 -9.50 -7.90 -9.57
C THR A 66 -9.53 -6.68 -10.47
N GLN A 67 -10.31 -6.73 -11.55
CA GLN A 67 -10.37 -5.69 -12.56
C GLN A 67 -11.14 -4.44 -12.10
N GLU A 68 -12.05 -4.59 -11.14
CA GLU A 68 -12.96 -3.52 -10.72
C GLU A 68 -12.24 -2.25 -10.25
N MET A 69 -11.12 -2.41 -9.53
CA MET A 69 -10.30 -1.28 -9.06
C MET A 69 -9.63 -0.53 -10.20
N ASP A 70 -9.20 -1.24 -11.25
CA ASP A 70 -8.62 -0.67 -12.46
C ASP A 70 -9.69 0.05 -13.30
N ASP A 71 -10.88 -0.55 -13.46
CA ASP A 71 -12.00 0.00 -14.23
C ASP A 71 -12.46 1.38 -13.71
N PHE A 72 -12.38 1.59 -12.38
CA PHE A 72 -12.70 2.88 -11.77
C PHE A 72 -11.49 3.82 -11.64
N GLY A 73 -10.28 3.37 -11.98
CA GLY A 73 -9.05 4.15 -11.83
C GLY A 73 -8.71 4.46 -10.37
N LEU A 74 -9.11 3.58 -9.45
CA LEU A 74 -8.85 3.74 -8.01
C LEU A 74 -7.42 3.37 -7.62
N MET A 75 -6.75 2.58 -8.46
CA MET A 75 -5.38 2.09 -8.26
C MET A 75 -4.55 2.23 -9.54
N ILE A 76 -3.34 1.70 -9.54
CA ILE A 76 -2.52 1.61 -10.75
C ILE A 76 -3.03 0.47 -11.67
N PRO A 77 -2.80 0.56 -12.99
CA PRO A 77 -3.17 -0.50 -13.93
C PRO A 77 -2.55 -1.84 -13.55
N ILE A 78 -3.30 -2.94 -13.75
CA ILE A 78 -2.86 -4.31 -13.42
C ILE A 78 -1.51 -4.66 -14.05
N ASP A 79 -1.25 -4.27 -15.30
CA ASP A 79 0.03 -4.51 -15.97
C ASP A 79 1.21 -3.81 -15.27
N ASP A 80 0.98 -2.60 -14.75
CA ASP A 80 1.99 -1.85 -14.00
C ASP A 80 2.20 -2.49 -12.62
N LEU A 81 1.11 -2.91 -11.94
CA LEU A 81 1.17 -3.63 -10.68
C LEU A 81 2.01 -4.91 -10.78
N ILE A 82 1.76 -5.74 -11.81
CA ILE A 82 2.54 -6.96 -12.06
C ILE A 82 4.02 -6.63 -12.24
N ALA A 83 4.34 -5.68 -13.12
CA ALA A 83 5.73 -5.30 -13.40
C ALA A 83 6.45 -4.74 -12.17
N ASN A 84 5.76 -3.91 -11.38
CA ASN A 84 6.31 -3.30 -10.17
C ASN A 84 6.51 -4.33 -9.05
N THR A 85 5.59 -5.29 -8.92
CA THR A 85 5.75 -6.40 -7.95
C THR A 85 6.96 -7.25 -8.29
N VAL A 86 7.22 -7.50 -9.59
CA VAL A 86 8.45 -8.18 -10.05
C VAL A 86 9.67 -7.37 -9.66
N ALA A 87 9.71 -6.06 -9.98
CA ALA A 87 10.84 -5.18 -9.66
C ALA A 87 11.11 -5.13 -8.15
N ALA A 88 10.06 -5.05 -7.33
CA ALA A 88 10.18 -5.07 -5.87
C ALA A 88 10.74 -6.40 -5.35
N GLY A 89 10.31 -7.53 -5.92
CA GLY A 89 10.85 -8.86 -5.60
C GLY A 89 12.34 -8.98 -5.90
N GLU A 90 12.81 -8.38 -6.99
CA GLU A 90 14.24 -8.38 -7.37
C GLU A 90 15.11 -7.57 -6.39
N SER A 91 14.54 -6.58 -5.68
CA SER A 91 15.26 -5.86 -4.61
C SER A 91 15.62 -6.74 -3.42
N GLY A 92 14.94 -7.87 -3.24
CA GLY A 92 14.99 -8.73 -2.08
C GLY A 92 14.27 -8.16 -0.85
N VAL A 93 13.64 -6.99 -0.96
CA VAL A 93 12.75 -6.42 0.08
C VAL A 93 11.31 -6.89 -0.14
N GLY A 94 10.82 -6.85 -1.38
CA GLY A 94 9.53 -7.43 -1.75
C GLY A 94 9.52 -8.96 -1.75
N ALA A 95 8.33 -9.55 -1.81
CA ALA A 95 8.17 -10.97 -2.08
C ALA A 95 8.59 -11.26 -3.53
N ARG A 96 9.40 -12.30 -3.73
CA ARG A 96 9.83 -12.69 -5.09
C ARG A 96 8.64 -13.22 -5.87
N VAL A 97 8.42 -12.70 -7.07
CA VAL A 97 7.45 -13.26 -8.01
C VAL A 97 8.04 -14.55 -8.60
N VAL A 98 7.41 -15.66 -8.29
CA VAL A 98 7.78 -16.99 -8.84
C VAL A 98 7.30 -17.09 -10.27
N GLN A 99 6.06 -16.69 -10.52
CA GLN A 99 5.47 -16.64 -11.86
C GLN A 99 4.35 -15.60 -11.92
N ALA A 100 4.36 -14.81 -12.97
CA ALA A 100 3.22 -13.93 -13.32
C ALA A 100 2.36 -14.64 -14.36
N LEU A 101 1.04 -14.54 -14.20
CA LEU A 101 0.04 -15.17 -15.06
C LEU A 101 -0.93 -14.10 -15.57
N PRO A 102 -0.51 -13.21 -16.49
CA PRO A 102 -1.31 -12.06 -16.92
C PRO A 102 -2.64 -12.47 -17.57
N ASP A 103 -2.67 -13.61 -18.27
CA ASP A 103 -3.90 -14.12 -18.91
C ASP A 103 -4.96 -14.61 -17.91
N ILE A 104 -4.56 -14.84 -16.65
CA ILE A 104 -5.43 -15.28 -15.54
C ILE A 104 -5.61 -14.15 -14.49
N PRO A 105 -5.13 -12.95 -14.72
CA PRO A 105 -4.73 -11.86 -13.79
C PRO A 105 -4.34 -12.37 -12.39
N ALA A 106 -3.20 -13.09 -12.31
CA ALA A 106 -2.70 -13.64 -11.05
C ALA A 106 -1.18 -13.58 -10.92
N LEU A 107 -0.69 -13.49 -9.70
CA LEU A 107 0.71 -13.61 -9.32
C LEU A 107 0.91 -14.81 -8.41
N VAL A 108 1.92 -15.64 -8.71
CA VAL A 108 2.43 -16.64 -7.80
C VAL A 108 3.70 -16.08 -7.16
N LEU A 109 3.69 -15.94 -5.86
CA LEU A 109 4.74 -15.31 -5.06
C LEU A 109 5.39 -16.34 -4.11
N GLU A 110 6.63 -16.09 -3.70
CA GLU A 110 7.23 -16.82 -2.59
C GLU A 110 6.39 -16.64 -1.32
N TYR A 111 6.27 -17.69 -0.52
CA TYR A 111 5.70 -17.59 0.80
C TYR A 111 6.77 -17.06 1.77
N ILE A 112 6.51 -15.92 2.41
CA ILE A 112 7.37 -15.35 3.45
C ILE A 112 6.96 -15.96 4.79
N ASP A 113 7.84 -16.76 5.38
CA ASP A 113 7.63 -17.34 6.71
C ASP A 113 8.02 -16.35 7.80
N GLY A 114 7.18 -15.35 7.97
CA GLY A 114 7.39 -14.21 8.87
C GLY A 114 6.10 -13.76 9.54
N ARG A 115 6.25 -12.88 10.52
CA ARG A 115 5.12 -12.23 11.18
C ARG A 115 4.73 -10.97 10.41
N THR A 116 3.47 -10.83 10.07
CA THR A 116 2.92 -9.55 9.64
C THR A 116 2.85 -8.58 10.83
N LEU A 117 3.25 -7.33 10.63
CA LEU A 117 3.20 -6.30 11.66
C LEU A 117 1.74 -5.84 11.89
N ASP A 118 1.51 -5.32 13.08
CA ASP A 118 0.29 -4.57 13.41
C ASP A 118 0.59 -3.08 13.59
N THR A 119 -0.43 -2.23 13.64
CA THR A 119 -0.25 -0.77 13.75
C THR A 119 0.59 -0.36 14.97
N PRO A 120 0.44 -0.94 16.17
CA PRO A 120 1.32 -0.66 17.30
C PRO A 120 2.80 -0.97 17.06
N ASP A 121 3.12 -1.98 16.23
CA ASP A 121 4.51 -2.30 15.91
C ASP A 121 5.21 -1.17 15.15
N LEU A 122 4.50 -0.46 14.26
CA LEU A 122 5.08 0.62 13.47
C LEU A 122 5.74 1.69 14.34
N ALA A 123 5.13 2.03 15.49
CA ALA A 123 5.61 3.06 16.40
C ALA A 123 6.69 2.58 17.38
N ARG A 124 7.07 1.31 17.36
CA ARG A 124 8.10 0.77 18.25
C ARG A 124 9.50 1.27 17.87
N ALA A 125 10.27 1.65 18.88
CA ALA A 125 11.61 2.21 18.72
C ALA A 125 12.61 1.27 18.01
N ASP A 126 12.41 -0.05 18.11
CA ASP A 126 13.24 -1.05 17.42
C ASP A 126 12.80 -1.26 15.97
N TYR A 127 11.52 -1.08 15.62
CA TYR A 127 11.01 -1.24 14.25
C TYR A 127 11.25 -0.01 13.38
N ILE A 128 11.02 1.21 13.86
CA ILE A 128 11.16 2.44 13.08
C ILE A 128 12.47 2.46 12.25
N PRO A 129 13.68 2.26 12.85
CA PRO A 129 14.91 2.30 12.06
C PRO A 129 15.08 1.06 11.15
N ARG A 130 14.47 -0.08 11.49
CA ARG A 130 14.52 -1.27 10.62
C ARG A 130 13.69 -1.06 9.37
N ILE A 131 12.46 -0.52 9.53
CA ILE A 131 11.57 -0.21 8.41
C ILE A 131 12.18 0.89 7.53
N GLY A 132 12.69 1.99 8.13
CA GLY A 132 13.35 3.07 7.37
C GLY A 132 14.54 2.58 6.52
N ARG A 133 15.31 1.61 7.03
CA ARG A 133 16.38 0.96 6.23
C ARG A 133 15.82 0.05 5.13
N ALA A 134 14.73 -0.67 5.38
CA ALA A 134 14.09 -1.51 4.36
C ALA A 134 13.53 -0.67 3.22
N ILE A 135 12.90 0.47 3.52
CA ILE A 135 12.45 1.46 2.51
C ILE A 135 13.65 1.93 1.67
N ARG A 136 14.75 2.34 2.31
CA ARG A 136 15.97 2.73 1.58
C ARG A 136 16.49 1.61 0.69
N ASP A 137 16.48 0.38 1.19
CA ASP A 137 16.96 -0.78 0.45
C ASP A 137 16.07 -1.10 -0.76
N LEU A 138 14.75 -0.99 -0.64
CA LEU A 138 13.81 -1.07 -1.76
C LEU A 138 14.14 -0.01 -2.82
N HIS A 139 14.22 1.25 -2.43
CA HIS A 139 14.49 2.39 -3.30
C HIS A 139 15.84 2.28 -4.04
N ALA A 140 16.84 1.72 -3.38
CA ALA A 140 18.20 1.63 -3.93
C ALA A 140 18.43 0.37 -4.79
N LYS A 141 17.70 -0.72 -4.55
CA LYS A 141 17.99 -2.03 -5.14
C LYS A 141 16.96 -2.49 -6.16
N ALA A 142 15.70 -2.00 -6.07
CA ALA A 142 14.70 -2.37 -7.06
C ALA A 142 15.04 -1.74 -8.42
N PRO A 143 14.84 -2.47 -9.52
CA PRO A 143 14.82 -1.88 -10.85
C PRO A 143 13.78 -0.75 -10.95
N PRO A 144 13.95 0.19 -11.90
CA PRO A 144 12.93 1.21 -12.13
C PRO A 144 11.54 0.61 -12.34
N MET A 145 10.54 1.12 -11.63
CA MET A 145 9.15 0.74 -11.80
C MET A 145 8.57 1.33 -13.09
N ARG A 146 7.53 0.69 -13.63
CA ARG A 146 7.01 0.95 -14.96
C ARG A 146 6.30 2.31 -15.09
N ASN A 147 5.60 2.72 -14.03
CA ASN A 147 4.82 3.95 -13.96
C ASN A 147 5.43 4.96 -12.98
N ALA A 148 5.03 6.21 -13.11
CA ALA A 148 5.25 7.23 -12.10
C ALA A 148 3.97 7.35 -11.25
N THR A 149 4.06 7.01 -9.98
CA THR A 149 2.96 7.18 -9.05
C THR A 149 3.20 8.42 -8.22
N VAL A 150 2.44 9.46 -8.50
CA VAL A 150 2.53 10.74 -7.80
C VAL A 150 1.21 10.99 -7.11
N ILE A 151 1.23 11.15 -5.79
CA ILE A 151 0.01 11.36 -4.97
C ILE A 151 -0.88 12.48 -5.52
N TRP A 152 -0.29 13.48 -6.16
CA TRP A 152 -1.03 14.60 -6.76
C TRP A 152 -1.87 14.18 -7.96
N LYS A 153 -1.46 13.15 -8.71
CA LYS A 153 -2.27 12.60 -9.78
C LYS A 153 -3.49 11.88 -9.19
N PHE A 154 -3.31 11.05 -8.19
CA PHE A 154 -4.42 10.41 -7.49
C PHE A 154 -5.39 11.45 -6.89
N LEU A 155 -4.87 12.52 -6.28
CA LEU A 155 -5.70 13.61 -5.78
C LEU A 155 -6.60 14.20 -6.88
N GLU A 156 -6.02 14.50 -8.06
CA GLU A 156 -6.81 15.02 -9.19
C GLU A 156 -7.84 14.01 -9.67
N ASP A 157 -7.42 12.76 -9.86
CA ASP A 157 -8.29 11.69 -10.37
C ASP A 157 -9.48 11.47 -9.41
N TYR A 158 -9.25 11.46 -8.09
CA TYR A 158 -10.32 11.29 -7.11
C TYR A 158 -11.23 12.53 -7.02
N LEU A 159 -10.71 13.73 -7.14
CA LEU A 159 -11.54 14.94 -7.21
C LEU A 159 -12.45 14.93 -8.45
N VAL A 160 -11.92 14.52 -9.61
CA VAL A 160 -12.72 14.33 -10.84
C VAL A 160 -13.78 13.25 -10.65
N LEU A 161 -13.42 12.13 -10.01
CA LEU A 161 -14.36 11.04 -9.71
C LEU A 161 -15.50 11.50 -8.81
N ILE A 162 -15.17 12.22 -7.74
CA ILE A 162 -16.14 12.79 -6.79
C ILE A 162 -17.10 13.76 -7.50
N GLU A 163 -16.58 14.65 -8.33
CA GLU A 163 -17.40 15.60 -9.10
C GLU A 163 -18.30 14.86 -10.10
N LYS A 164 -17.72 13.96 -10.91
CA LYS A 164 -18.42 13.18 -11.95
C LYS A 164 -19.61 12.39 -11.39
N HIS A 165 -19.44 11.79 -10.23
CA HIS A 165 -20.45 10.95 -9.60
C HIS A 165 -21.23 11.65 -8.49
N SER A 166 -20.97 12.95 -8.24
CA SER A 166 -21.60 13.77 -7.17
C SER A 166 -21.52 13.08 -5.80
N LEU A 167 -20.34 12.53 -5.47
CA LEU A 167 -20.13 11.76 -4.25
C LEU A 167 -20.16 12.67 -3.00
N THR A 168 -20.74 12.16 -1.92
CA THR A 168 -20.69 12.82 -0.62
C THR A 168 -19.32 12.63 0.01
N CYS A 169 -18.71 13.71 0.49
CA CYS A 169 -17.42 13.67 1.19
C CYS A 169 -17.60 13.95 2.69
N PRO A 170 -16.63 13.55 3.53
CA PRO A 170 -16.57 13.99 4.92
C PRO A 170 -16.66 15.53 5.04
N PRO A 171 -17.41 16.07 6.03
CA PRO A 171 -17.63 17.50 6.14
C PRO A 171 -16.34 18.32 6.20
N GLY A 172 -16.25 19.36 5.36
CA GLY A 172 -15.16 20.33 5.35
C GLY A 172 -13.88 19.87 4.63
N ILE A 173 -13.79 18.62 4.15
CA ILE A 173 -12.55 18.12 3.51
C ILE A 173 -12.17 18.97 2.29
N LEU A 174 -13.12 19.36 1.45
CA LEU A 174 -12.85 20.14 0.25
C LEU A 174 -12.47 21.61 0.56
N ASP A 175 -12.84 22.13 1.71
CA ASP A 175 -12.47 23.50 2.14
C ASP A 175 -10.96 23.62 2.39
N TRP A 176 -10.28 22.51 2.68
CA TRP A 176 -8.83 22.46 2.92
C TRP A 176 -8.00 22.24 1.66
N LEU A 177 -8.63 22.00 0.50
CA LEU A 177 -7.90 21.80 -0.75
C LEU A 177 -6.91 22.94 -1.07
N PRO A 178 -7.22 24.25 -0.85
CA PRO A 178 -6.23 25.31 -1.05
C PRO A 178 -4.95 25.14 -0.21
N THR A 179 -5.09 24.68 1.05
CA THR A 179 -3.93 24.40 1.93
C THR A 179 -3.13 23.21 1.42
N VAL A 180 -3.79 22.14 0.98
CA VAL A 180 -3.12 20.97 0.36
C VAL A 180 -2.37 21.39 -0.91
N ARG A 181 -2.90 22.34 -1.70
CA ARG A 181 -2.18 22.91 -2.86
C ARG A 181 -0.93 23.72 -2.47
N ARG A 182 -0.94 24.38 -1.31
CA ARG A 182 0.26 25.03 -0.77
C ARG A 182 1.31 23.99 -0.38
N ILE A 183 0.92 22.88 0.23
CA ILE A 183 1.81 21.73 0.52
C ILE A 183 2.41 21.21 -0.79
N GLN A 184 1.60 20.96 -1.80
CA GLN A 184 2.05 20.53 -3.13
C GLN A 184 3.10 21.49 -3.72
N THR A 185 2.86 22.79 -3.61
CA THR A 185 3.79 23.82 -4.10
C THR A 185 5.12 23.78 -3.36
N ALA A 186 5.10 23.66 -2.03
CA ALA A 186 6.31 23.56 -1.22
C ALA A 186 7.11 22.28 -1.55
N LEU A 187 6.42 21.15 -1.70
CA LEU A 187 7.04 19.87 -2.05
C LEU A 187 7.56 19.83 -3.50
N ALA A 188 7.12 20.74 -4.36
CA ALA A 188 7.66 20.89 -5.71
C ALA A 188 9.05 21.52 -5.75
N VAL A 189 9.44 22.22 -4.67
CA VAL A 189 10.80 22.71 -4.46
C VAL A 189 11.68 21.57 -3.93
N ASN A 190 12.96 21.52 -4.23
CA ASN A 190 13.91 20.51 -3.74
C ASN A 190 13.47 19.05 -3.94
N LYS A 191 12.81 18.76 -5.06
CA LYS A 191 12.45 17.38 -5.41
C LYS A 191 13.69 16.50 -5.44
N LEU A 192 13.60 15.35 -4.77
CA LEU A 192 14.59 14.29 -4.94
C LEU A 192 14.33 13.53 -6.24
N GLN A 193 15.36 12.81 -6.71
CA GLN A 193 15.19 11.93 -7.87
C GLN A 193 14.18 10.84 -7.51
N PRO A 194 13.17 10.57 -8.39
CA PRO A 194 12.21 9.52 -8.15
C PRO A 194 12.88 8.15 -8.04
N VAL A 195 12.40 7.36 -7.10
CA VAL A 195 12.86 6.01 -6.81
C VAL A 195 11.70 5.01 -6.87
N PRO A 196 11.97 3.70 -7.05
CA PRO A 196 10.97 2.65 -6.92
C PRO A 196 10.36 2.68 -5.52
N SER A 197 9.07 3.00 -5.38
CA SER A 197 8.38 3.20 -4.10
C SER A 197 7.17 2.30 -3.95
N ASN A 198 6.88 1.88 -2.72
CA ASN A 198 5.70 1.06 -2.42
C ASN A 198 4.42 1.91 -2.40
N ASN A 199 4.47 3.08 -1.78
CA ASN A 199 3.40 4.07 -1.65
C ASN A 199 2.18 3.66 -0.78
N ASP A 200 2.24 2.51 -0.07
CA ASP A 200 1.16 2.01 0.79
C ASP A 200 1.74 1.23 1.97
N LEU A 201 2.41 1.92 2.89
CA LEU A 201 3.16 1.31 4.01
C LEU A 201 2.28 1.05 5.23
N LEU A 202 1.10 0.47 5.01
CA LEU A 202 0.26 -0.08 6.07
C LEU A 202 1.01 -1.15 6.87
N ALA A 203 0.74 -1.27 8.16
CA ALA A 203 1.35 -2.30 9.00
C ALA A 203 1.18 -3.72 8.41
N LYS A 204 0.00 -4.04 7.87
CA LYS A 204 -0.30 -5.32 7.22
C LYS A 204 0.54 -5.60 5.96
N ASN A 205 1.13 -4.56 5.37
CA ASN A 205 2.01 -4.66 4.19
C ASN A 205 3.49 -4.83 4.59
N ILE A 206 3.79 -4.92 5.88
CA ILE A 206 5.15 -5.07 6.41
C ILE A 206 5.24 -6.39 7.20
N MET A 207 6.23 -7.22 6.87
CA MET A 207 6.49 -8.49 7.52
C MET A 207 7.90 -8.53 8.12
N ASP A 208 8.09 -9.33 9.15
CA ASP A 208 9.37 -9.60 9.79
C ASP A 208 9.68 -11.10 9.76
N ASP A 209 10.60 -11.51 8.89
CA ASP A 209 11.16 -12.87 8.78
C ASP A 209 12.59 -12.94 9.37
N GLY A 210 12.94 -12.01 10.28
CA GLY A 210 14.30 -11.71 10.75
C GLY A 210 14.88 -10.46 10.07
N ARG A 211 14.34 -10.09 8.93
CA ARG A 211 14.51 -8.80 8.25
C ARG A 211 13.14 -8.24 7.89
N ILE A 212 13.07 -6.93 7.64
CA ILE A 212 11.82 -6.31 7.19
C ILE A 212 11.61 -6.60 5.72
N ARG A 213 10.41 -7.10 5.42
CA ARG A 213 9.90 -7.33 4.07
C ARG A 213 8.71 -6.38 3.85
N ILE A 214 8.60 -5.83 2.65
CA ILE A 214 7.49 -4.97 2.24
C ILE A 214 6.74 -5.71 1.14
N ILE A 215 5.44 -5.87 1.32
CA ILE A 215 4.57 -6.56 0.38
C ILE A 215 3.45 -5.60 -0.08
N ASP A 216 2.67 -6.04 -1.03
CA ASP A 216 1.54 -5.29 -1.60
C ASP A 216 1.98 -4.01 -2.34
N TYR A 217 1.99 -4.08 -3.66
CA TYR A 217 2.48 -3.02 -4.54
C TYR A 217 1.37 -2.39 -5.39
N ASP A 218 0.15 -2.37 -4.87
CA ASP A 218 -1.06 -1.92 -5.57
C ASP A 218 -1.07 -0.42 -5.89
N PHE A 219 -0.26 0.38 -5.17
CA PHE A 219 -0.06 1.81 -5.39
C PHE A 219 1.36 2.17 -5.80
N SER A 220 2.19 1.16 -6.09
CA SER A 220 3.61 1.35 -6.35
C SER A 220 3.92 2.11 -7.63
N GLY A 221 5.13 2.64 -7.68
CA GLY A 221 5.64 3.36 -8.86
C GLY A 221 6.86 4.21 -8.53
N MET A 222 7.39 4.92 -9.52
CA MET A 222 8.47 5.87 -9.30
C MET A 222 7.94 7.10 -8.57
N ASN A 223 8.45 7.42 -7.39
CA ASN A 223 7.99 8.54 -6.56
C ASN A 223 9.15 9.23 -5.82
N ASP A 224 8.87 10.39 -5.22
CA ASP A 224 9.80 11.05 -4.29
C ASP A 224 10.04 10.14 -3.07
N PRO A 225 11.29 9.83 -2.70
CA PRO A 225 11.58 8.87 -1.63
C PRO A 225 11.00 9.28 -0.27
N MET A 226 10.73 10.58 -0.06
CA MET A 226 10.13 11.04 1.20
C MET A 226 8.64 10.73 1.27
N PHE A 227 8.02 10.30 0.18
CA PHE A 227 6.64 9.84 0.22
C PHE A 227 6.51 8.58 1.10
N ASP A 228 7.28 7.52 0.84
CA ASP A 228 7.22 6.28 1.63
C ASP A 228 7.55 6.51 3.11
N VAL A 229 8.52 7.41 3.41
CA VAL A 229 8.83 7.76 4.80
C VAL A 229 7.69 8.53 5.47
N GLY A 230 7.00 9.38 4.73
CA GLY A 230 5.84 10.14 5.19
C GLY A 230 4.61 9.26 5.38
N ASP A 231 4.37 8.35 4.46
CA ASP A 231 3.29 7.37 4.51
C ASP A 231 3.43 6.44 5.72
N LEU A 232 4.64 5.87 5.93
CA LEU A 232 4.95 5.11 7.14
C LEU A 232 4.71 5.92 8.42
N ALA A 233 5.15 7.19 8.45
CA ALA A 233 5.03 8.05 9.63
C ALA A 233 3.58 8.32 9.97
N MET A 234 2.74 8.44 8.98
CA MET A 234 1.32 8.64 9.11
C MET A 234 0.61 7.37 9.59
N GLU A 235 0.88 6.22 8.99
CA GLU A 235 0.28 4.95 9.37
C GLU A 235 0.66 4.50 10.79
N GLY A 236 1.86 4.90 11.25
CA GLY A 236 2.32 4.67 12.62
C GLY A 236 1.96 5.78 13.62
N ASP A 237 1.25 6.83 13.18
CA ASP A 237 0.96 8.06 13.96
C ASP A 237 2.21 8.61 14.68
N TYR A 238 3.29 8.76 13.91
CA TYR A 238 4.60 9.15 14.46
C TYR A 238 4.60 10.56 15.02
N ASP A 239 5.18 10.71 16.19
CA ASP A 239 5.58 12.02 16.69
C ASP A 239 6.80 12.58 15.90
N PRO A 240 7.11 13.90 16.03
CA PRO A 240 8.23 14.50 15.31
C PRO A 240 9.60 13.86 15.61
N GLY A 241 9.78 13.22 16.79
CA GLY A 241 10.99 12.48 17.14
C GLY A 241 11.11 11.19 16.35
N GLN A 242 10.02 10.44 16.24
CA GLN A 242 9.92 9.21 15.46
C GLN A 242 10.11 9.45 13.96
N ILE A 243 9.52 10.51 13.40
CA ILE A 243 9.75 10.91 11.99
C ILE A 243 11.24 11.19 11.76
N ARG A 244 11.91 11.91 12.70
CA ARG A 244 13.38 12.13 12.61
C ARG A 244 14.16 10.82 12.64
N VAL A 245 13.77 9.86 13.45
CA VAL A 245 14.42 8.53 13.50
C VAL A 245 14.26 7.81 12.16
N ALA A 246 13.06 7.81 11.56
CA ALA A 246 12.79 7.19 10.26
C ALA A 246 13.62 7.85 9.16
N CYS A 247 13.61 9.20 9.06
CA CYS A 247 14.42 9.95 8.11
C CYS A 247 15.93 9.68 8.29
N THR A 248 16.41 9.65 9.53
CA THR A 248 17.83 9.36 9.83
C THR A 248 18.19 7.94 9.43
N ALA A 249 17.30 6.97 9.66
CA ALA A 249 17.53 5.58 9.24
C ALA A 249 17.60 5.45 7.71
N TYR A 250 16.84 6.28 6.99
CA TYR A 250 16.85 6.34 5.54
C TYR A 250 18.13 7.01 4.98
N PHE A 251 18.48 8.21 5.45
CA PHE A 251 19.61 8.99 4.90
C PHE A 251 20.96 8.73 5.56
N GLY A 252 20.96 8.16 6.76
CA GLY A 252 22.18 8.04 7.60
C GLY A 252 22.42 9.25 8.49
N GLU A 253 21.78 10.38 8.24
CA GLU A 253 21.90 11.63 9.02
C GLU A 253 20.58 12.38 9.09
N HIS A 254 20.50 13.31 10.06
CA HIS A 254 19.32 14.17 10.18
C HIS A 254 19.38 15.32 9.16
N ASN A 255 18.30 15.49 8.40
CA ASN A 255 18.11 16.60 7.46
C ASN A 255 16.75 17.27 7.71
N PRO A 256 16.71 18.56 8.16
CA PRO A 256 15.47 19.25 8.47
C PRO A 256 14.52 19.42 7.28
N VAL A 257 15.08 19.61 6.06
CA VAL A 257 14.27 19.72 4.84
C VAL A 257 13.58 18.39 4.54
N GLN A 258 14.29 17.28 4.64
CA GLN A 258 13.71 15.96 4.38
C GLN A 258 12.72 15.56 5.47
N PHE A 259 12.96 15.93 6.72
CA PHE A 259 11.97 15.79 7.80
C PHE A 259 10.67 16.55 7.48
N ALA A 260 10.78 17.81 7.04
CA ALA A 260 9.59 18.60 6.67
C ALA A 260 8.88 17.98 5.45
N ARG A 261 9.62 17.51 4.44
CA ARG A 261 9.05 16.84 3.28
C ARG A 261 8.29 15.56 3.65
N ALA A 262 8.90 14.67 4.46
CA ALA A 262 8.22 13.46 4.93
C ALA A 262 6.94 13.79 5.69
N SER A 263 6.99 14.75 6.62
CA SER A 263 5.81 15.19 7.38
C SER A 263 4.68 15.70 6.45
N LEU A 264 5.02 16.51 5.45
CA LEU A 264 4.05 17.06 4.50
C LEU A 264 3.51 16.01 3.52
N PHE A 265 4.34 15.06 3.09
CA PHE A 265 3.88 13.93 2.27
C PHE A 265 2.90 13.05 3.04
N GLY A 266 3.12 12.78 4.33
CA GLY A 266 2.18 12.05 5.16
C GLY A 266 0.81 12.74 5.23
N ILE A 267 0.77 14.07 5.42
CA ILE A 267 -0.48 14.85 5.40
C ILE A 267 -1.17 14.76 4.04
N ALA A 268 -0.41 14.93 2.95
CA ALA A 268 -0.95 14.87 1.59
C ALA A 268 -1.46 13.47 1.23
N ALA A 269 -0.77 12.42 1.67
CA ALA A 269 -1.20 11.04 1.50
C ALA A 269 -2.55 10.79 2.19
N GLN A 270 -2.67 11.09 3.49
CA GLN A 270 -3.91 10.88 4.24
C GLN A 270 -5.09 11.68 3.66
N TYR A 271 -4.85 12.91 3.24
CA TYR A 271 -5.87 13.69 2.57
C TYR A 271 -6.38 12.97 1.31
N THR A 272 -5.46 12.48 0.50
CA THR A 272 -5.78 11.81 -0.78
C THR A 272 -6.43 10.45 -0.54
N TRP A 273 -5.93 9.67 0.43
CA TRP A 273 -6.52 8.38 0.79
C TRP A 273 -7.92 8.53 1.41
N SER A 274 -8.20 9.63 2.12
CA SER A 274 -9.59 9.93 2.53
C SER A 274 -10.54 10.01 1.34
N LEU A 275 -10.11 10.63 0.24
CA LEU A 275 -10.92 10.73 -1.00
C LEU A 275 -10.99 9.40 -1.76
N LEU A 276 -9.93 8.58 -1.72
CA LEU A 276 -9.95 7.20 -2.26
C LEU A 276 -11.07 6.39 -1.59
N PHE A 277 -11.12 6.41 -0.25
CA PHE A 277 -12.12 5.64 0.49
C PHE A 277 -13.54 6.15 0.27
N VAL A 278 -13.75 7.45 -0.01
CA VAL A 278 -15.03 7.97 -0.51
C VAL A 278 -15.41 7.33 -1.83
N GLY A 279 -14.46 7.21 -2.76
CA GLY A 279 -14.69 6.54 -4.04
C GLY A 279 -14.99 5.05 -3.88
N MET A 280 -14.25 4.36 -3.04
CA MET A 280 -14.46 2.93 -2.75
C MET A 280 -15.83 2.67 -2.14
N ASP A 281 -16.24 3.47 -1.13
CA ASP A 281 -17.56 3.35 -0.49
C ASP A 281 -18.71 3.49 -1.47
N ALA A 282 -18.59 4.44 -2.41
CA ALA A 282 -19.67 4.76 -3.31
C ALA A 282 -19.75 3.88 -4.57
N LEU A 283 -18.63 3.32 -5.02
CA LEU A 283 -18.53 2.73 -6.36
C LEU A 283 -18.28 1.21 -6.34
N LEU A 284 -17.67 0.67 -5.26
CA LEU A 284 -17.45 -0.77 -5.19
C LEU A 284 -18.73 -1.49 -4.76
N THR A 285 -19.17 -2.46 -5.58
CA THR A 285 -20.37 -3.26 -5.31
C THR A 285 -20.05 -4.59 -4.64
N ASP A 286 -18.87 -5.14 -4.91
CA ASP A 286 -18.40 -6.46 -4.46
C ASP A 286 -17.01 -6.35 -3.82
N SER A 287 -16.94 -5.69 -2.66
CA SER A 287 -15.67 -5.56 -1.94
C SER A 287 -15.11 -6.93 -1.51
N PRO A 288 -13.83 -7.23 -1.77
CA PRO A 288 -13.16 -8.41 -1.21
C PRO A 288 -12.96 -8.32 0.30
N ALA A 289 -13.10 -7.12 0.88
CA ALA A 289 -13.01 -6.86 2.32
C ALA A 289 -14.42 -6.90 2.95
N GLU A 290 -14.99 -8.10 3.10
CA GLU A 290 -16.29 -8.26 3.71
C GLU A 290 -16.35 -7.62 5.10
N GLY A 291 -17.33 -6.70 5.30
CA GLY A 291 -17.54 -5.99 6.56
C GLY A 291 -16.62 -4.80 6.82
N PHE A 292 -15.75 -4.41 5.88
CA PHE A 292 -14.94 -3.21 6.00
C PHE A 292 -15.78 -1.95 5.71
N ASP A 293 -15.76 -0.99 6.64
CA ASP A 293 -16.51 0.28 6.52
C ASP A 293 -15.63 1.35 5.87
N TYR A 294 -15.74 1.49 4.55
CA TYR A 294 -14.97 2.46 3.76
C TYR A 294 -15.29 3.90 4.15
N TRP A 295 -16.55 4.22 4.49
CA TRP A 295 -16.94 5.55 4.93
C TRP A 295 -16.32 5.91 6.28
N GLN A 296 -16.32 4.96 7.22
CA GLN A 296 -15.66 5.14 8.51
C GLN A 296 -14.16 5.36 8.34
N GLU A 297 -13.52 4.63 7.45
CA GLU A 297 -12.10 4.79 7.15
C GLU A 297 -11.82 6.17 6.53
N ALA A 298 -12.60 6.59 5.52
CA ALA A 298 -12.51 7.92 4.92
C ALA A 298 -12.61 9.03 5.99
N SER A 299 -13.57 8.89 6.90
CA SER A 299 -13.84 9.87 7.96
C SER A 299 -12.71 9.91 8.99
N SER A 300 -12.20 8.76 9.41
CA SER A 300 -11.09 8.65 10.38
C SER A 300 -9.80 9.26 9.83
N ARG A 301 -9.47 8.96 8.58
CA ARG A 301 -8.31 9.55 7.89
C ARG A 301 -8.45 11.05 7.73
N TRP A 302 -9.64 11.53 7.42
CA TRP A 302 -9.91 12.96 7.34
C TRP A 302 -9.77 13.66 8.71
N ASP A 303 -10.29 13.09 9.79
CA ASP A 303 -10.17 13.68 11.13
C ASP A 303 -8.69 13.79 11.56
N TRP A 304 -7.88 12.77 11.29
CA TRP A 304 -6.45 12.81 11.51
C TRP A 304 -5.78 13.91 10.66
N THR A 305 -6.11 13.96 9.37
CA THR A 305 -5.55 14.95 8.43
C THR A 305 -5.89 16.37 8.86
N ARG A 306 -7.16 16.62 9.21
CA ARG A 306 -7.63 17.92 9.67
C ARG A 306 -6.85 18.38 10.89
N ALA A 307 -6.61 17.51 11.87
CA ALA A 307 -5.83 17.86 13.05
C ALA A 307 -4.40 18.28 12.70
N LYS A 308 -3.76 17.65 11.70
CA LYS A 308 -2.43 18.03 11.22
C LYS A 308 -2.44 19.32 10.38
N LEU A 309 -3.51 19.58 9.63
CA LEU A 309 -3.67 20.81 8.86
C LEU A 309 -3.95 22.02 9.78
N GLU A 310 -4.59 21.81 10.93
CA GLU A 310 -4.85 22.83 11.96
C GLU A 310 -3.66 23.03 12.89
N ASP A 311 -2.64 22.17 12.84
CA ASP A 311 -1.47 22.24 13.73
C ASP A 311 -0.62 23.50 13.43
N PRO A 312 -0.25 24.30 14.45
CA PRO A 312 0.56 25.50 14.25
C PRO A 312 1.93 25.25 13.60
N SER A 313 2.47 24.02 13.67
CA SER A 313 3.73 23.65 13.02
C SER A 313 3.66 23.56 11.50
N LEU A 314 2.46 23.46 10.91
CA LEU A 314 2.26 23.30 9.47
C LEU A 314 2.97 24.38 8.65
N GLU A 315 2.83 25.65 9.06
CA GLU A 315 3.46 26.77 8.36
C GLU A 315 5.00 26.67 8.36
N SER A 316 5.55 26.21 9.48
CA SER A 316 7.01 25.97 9.60
C SER A 316 7.47 24.82 8.72
N LEU A 317 6.67 23.75 8.58
CA LEU A 317 6.98 22.62 7.70
C LEU A 317 6.91 23.05 6.22
N ILE A 318 5.87 23.81 5.83
CA ILE A 318 5.72 24.34 4.48
C ILE A 318 6.93 25.24 4.14
N ALA A 319 7.29 26.14 5.05
CA ALA A 319 8.46 27.04 4.86
C ALA A 319 9.75 26.23 4.72
N ALA A 320 9.99 25.25 5.61
CA ALA A 320 11.21 24.44 5.58
C ALA A 320 11.33 23.59 4.30
N ALA A 321 10.24 22.98 3.83
CA ALA A 321 10.24 22.21 2.57
C ALA A 321 10.40 23.10 1.33
N GLY A 322 9.88 24.33 1.36
CA GLY A 322 9.91 25.29 0.27
C GLY A 322 11.17 26.16 0.21
N THR A 323 12.09 26.09 1.18
CA THR A 323 13.35 26.81 1.11
C THR A 323 14.32 26.09 0.16
N GLY A 324 14.93 26.85 -0.76
CA GLY A 324 16.01 26.33 -1.61
C GLY A 324 17.20 25.87 -0.74
N LEU A 325 17.78 24.72 -1.08
CA LEU A 325 19.06 24.24 -0.50
C LEU A 325 20.21 25.10 -1.00
#